data_1ae411e7b0969222decedfd14d8cb462
#
_entry.id   1ae411e7b0969222decedfd14d8cb462
#
_cell.length_a   1.000
_cell.length_b   1.000
_cell.length_c   1.000
_cell.angle_alpha   90.00
_cell.angle_beta   90.00
_cell.angle_gamma   90.00
#
_symmetry.space_group_name_H-M   'P 1'
#
loop_
_entity.id
_entity.type
_entity.pdbx_description
1 polymer ?
#
loop_
_entity_poly.entity_id
_entity_poly.type
_entity_poly.pdbx_seq_one_letter_code
_entity_poly.pdbx_strand_id
1 'polypeptide(L)'
;TDLVEFSTSQIRAFTTRQIAALGTTQISDLSSTHLAALSTTQVRAMQTADVAAIDTTDLAAMSTAQLAAFSTGQIDALGTTQLTSLTTAQLASLSTSQLASLSTADLAALDSGQFVALTTQQIAGLTTNQVAALESTHPPEFSTSQIRAFTTTQIAALSTSSMAALTTAE
;
A
#
# COMPACT_ATOMS: atom_id res chain seq x y z
N THR A 1 28.56 1.79 9.18
CA THR A 1 28.62 0.32 9.31
C THR A 1 27.71 -0.24 8.24
N ASP A 2 28.29 -1.01 7.37
CA ASP A 2 27.63 -1.58 6.21
C ASP A 2 26.73 -2.75 6.68
N LEU A 3 25.41 -2.61 6.59
CA LEU A 3 24.46 -3.64 7.02
C LEU A 3 24.41 -4.84 6.07
N VAL A 4 24.99 -4.71 4.88
CA VAL A 4 25.07 -5.79 3.87
C VAL A 4 25.83 -7.02 4.39
N GLU A 5 26.77 -6.82 5.32
CA GLU A 5 27.58 -7.89 5.91
C GLU A 5 26.83 -8.71 6.99
N PHE A 6 25.66 -8.23 7.45
CA PHE A 6 24.92 -8.95 8.48
C PHE A 6 24.15 -10.11 7.89
N SER A 7 24.12 -11.23 8.62
CA SER A 7 23.18 -12.32 8.30
C SER A 7 21.74 -11.96 8.66
N THR A 8 20.77 -12.62 8.05
CA THR A 8 19.36 -12.46 8.39
C THR A 8 19.07 -12.74 9.87
N SER A 9 19.83 -13.64 10.50
CA SER A 9 19.72 -13.94 11.94
C SER A 9 20.16 -12.74 12.79
N GLN A 10 21.19 -12.04 12.39
CA GLN A 10 21.67 -10.85 13.08
C GLN A 10 20.69 -9.66 12.90
N ILE A 11 20.12 -9.50 11.71
CA ILE A 11 19.07 -8.49 11.44
C ILE A 11 17.83 -8.77 12.31
N ARG A 12 17.41 -10.03 12.43
CA ARG A 12 16.31 -10.43 13.33
C ARG A 12 16.57 -10.14 14.81
N ALA A 13 17.83 -10.17 15.21
CA ALA A 13 18.22 -9.92 16.61
C ALA A 13 18.18 -8.44 17.00
N PHE A 14 18.05 -7.51 16.04
CA PHE A 14 17.92 -6.08 16.36
C PHE A 14 16.65 -5.83 17.17
N THR A 15 16.79 -5.03 18.21
CA THR A 15 15.64 -4.50 18.95
C THR A 15 14.90 -3.46 18.10
N THR A 16 13.64 -3.20 18.44
CA THR A 16 12.86 -2.12 17.78
C THR A 16 13.52 -0.75 17.89
N ARG A 17 14.23 -0.48 19.00
CA ARG A 17 15.00 0.76 19.18
C ARG A 17 16.18 0.86 18.23
N GLN A 18 16.86 -0.25 17.96
CA GLN A 18 17.96 -0.28 16.99
C GLN A 18 17.45 -0.10 15.57
N ILE A 19 16.32 -0.75 15.23
CA ILE A 19 15.66 -0.52 13.93
C ILE A 19 15.25 0.94 13.77
N ALA A 20 14.61 1.54 14.78
CA ALA A 20 14.18 2.95 14.75
C ALA A 20 15.36 3.96 14.70
N ALA A 21 16.57 3.52 15.05
CA ALA A 21 17.78 4.34 15.01
C ALA A 21 18.55 4.21 13.69
N LEU A 22 18.14 3.31 12.80
CA LEU A 22 18.70 3.22 11.44
C LEU A 22 18.29 4.47 10.65
N GLY A 23 19.17 4.92 9.78
CA GLY A 23 18.86 6.00 8.84
C GLY A 23 18.52 5.44 7.45
N THR A 24 18.01 6.31 6.58
CA THR A 24 17.59 5.97 5.22
C THR A 24 18.66 5.24 4.40
N THR A 25 19.92 5.67 4.50
CA THR A 25 21.04 5.00 3.83
C THR A 25 21.22 3.55 4.31
N GLN A 26 21.09 3.32 5.60
CA GLN A 26 21.24 1.98 6.18
C GLN A 26 20.07 1.07 5.80
N ILE A 27 18.87 1.64 5.67
CA ILE A 27 17.69 0.90 5.20
C ILE A 27 17.80 0.58 3.72
N SER A 28 18.26 1.51 2.88
CA SER A 28 18.47 1.26 1.45
C SER A 28 19.61 0.27 1.15
N ASP A 29 20.53 0.08 2.09
CA ASP A 29 21.58 -0.94 1.99
C ASP A 29 21.08 -2.36 2.35
N LEU A 30 19.89 -2.50 2.96
CA LEU A 30 19.32 -3.80 3.27
C LEU A 30 18.85 -4.50 1.99
N SER A 31 19.21 -5.74 1.82
CA SER A 31 18.69 -6.57 0.72
C SER A 31 17.26 -7.04 0.99
N SER A 32 16.58 -7.52 -0.06
CA SER A 32 15.25 -8.14 0.03
C SER A 32 15.18 -9.24 1.09
N THR A 33 16.25 -10.04 1.23
CA THR A 33 16.33 -11.11 2.25
C THR A 33 16.42 -10.56 3.67
N HIS A 34 17.09 -9.43 3.86
CA HIS A 34 17.16 -8.74 5.15
C HIS A 34 15.80 -8.14 5.53
N LEU A 35 15.16 -7.42 4.62
CA LEU A 35 13.84 -6.83 4.86
C LEU A 35 12.77 -7.91 5.10
N ALA A 36 12.78 -8.99 4.31
CA ALA A 36 11.89 -10.13 4.52
C ALA A 36 12.13 -10.86 5.86
N ALA A 37 13.34 -10.76 6.43
CA ALA A 37 13.66 -11.35 7.72
C ALA A 37 13.17 -10.54 8.93
N LEU A 38 12.82 -9.26 8.76
CA LEU A 38 12.31 -8.42 9.84
C LEU A 38 10.96 -8.94 10.36
N SER A 39 10.78 -8.89 11.68
CA SER A 39 9.47 -9.14 12.28
C SER A 39 8.52 -7.96 12.02
N THR A 40 7.23 -8.19 12.13
CA THR A 40 6.20 -7.14 12.02
C THR A 40 6.39 -6.00 13.04
N THR A 41 6.90 -6.32 14.25
CA THR A 41 7.24 -5.31 15.26
C THR A 41 8.44 -4.45 14.88
N GLN A 42 9.45 -5.04 14.23
CA GLN A 42 10.60 -4.31 13.71
C GLN A 42 10.20 -3.40 12.54
N VAL A 43 9.42 -3.92 11.60
CA VAL A 43 8.87 -3.14 10.47
C VAL A 43 8.08 -1.93 10.96
N ARG A 44 7.21 -2.12 11.96
CA ARG A 44 6.44 -1.02 12.57
C ARG A 44 7.33 0.02 13.25
N ALA A 45 8.52 -0.35 13.72
CA ALA A 45 9.45 0.55 14.39
C ALA A 45 10.27 1.43 13.43
N MET A 46 10.28 1.15 12.13
CA MET A 46 10.96 1.96 11.13
C MET A 46 10.33 3.36 11.06
N GLN A 47 11.13 4.38 10.79
CA GLN A 47 10.62 5.73 10.55
C GLN A 47 9.97 5.83 9.16
N THR A 48 9.08 6.79 8.96
CA THR A 48 8.43 7.02 7.65
C THR A 48 9.44 7.32 6.54
N ALA A 49 10.49 8.09 6.86
CA ALA A 49 11.57 8.39 5.93
C ALA A 49 12.35 7.12 5.51
N ASP A 50 12.49 6.16 6.41
CA ASP A 50 13.16 4.89 6.14
C ASP A 50 12.31 4.02 5.21
N VAL A 51 11.00 3.98 5.43
CA VAL A 51 10.06 3.25 4.57
C VAL A 51 10.04 3.84 3.15
N ALA A 52 10.09 5.18 3.03
CA ALA A 52 10.20 5.85 1.74
C ALA A 52 11.53 5.56 1.00
N ALA A 53 12.56 5.13 1.72
CA ALA A 53 13.87 4.78 1.15
C ALA A 53 14.00 3.30 0.75
N ILE A 54 13.01 2.46 1.01
CA ILE A 54 13.01 1.04 0.59
C ILE A 54 12.92 0.97 -0.94
N ASP A 55 13.79 0.17 -1.56
CA ASP A 55 13.72 -0.09 -2.99
C ASP A 55 12.43 -0.86 -3.36
N THR A 56 11.91 -0.63 -4.57
CA THR A 56 10.68 -1.27 -5.05
C THR A 56 10.78 -2.79 -5.08
N THR A 57 11.93 -3.32 -5.47
CA THR A 57 12.20 -4.76 -5.50
C THR A 57 12.14 -5.37 -4.10
N ASP A 58 12.69 -4.65 -3.14
CA ASP A 58 12.74 -5.08 -1.75
C ASP A 58 11.37 -4.99 -1.08
N LEU A 59 10.63 -3.94 -1.39
CA LEU A 59 9.25 -3.78 -0.93
C LEU A 59 8.35 -4.91 -1.47
N ALA A 60 8.49 -5.26 -2.75
CA ALA A 60 7.74 -6.36 -3.37
C ALA A 60 8.09 -7.74 -2.76
N ALA A 61 9.29 -7.90 -2.19
CA ALA A 61 9.73 -9.13 -1.51
C ALA A 61 9.22 -9.25 -0.06
N MET A 62 8.71 -8.18 0.54
CA MET A 62 8.13 -8.22 1.88
C MET A 62 6.85 -9.04 1.91
N SER A 63 6.59 -9.72 3.02
CA SER A 63 5.35 -10.49 3.19
C SER A 63 4.13 -9.57 3.38
N THR A 64 2.94 -10.08 3.06
CA THR A 64 1.67 -9.39 3.31
C THR A 64 1.50 -9.02 4.79
N ALA A 65 1.98 -9.86 5.72
CA ALA A 65 1.94 -9.58 7.15
C ALA A 65 2.83 -8.38 7.54
N GLN A 66 3.98 -8.20 6.88
CA GLN A 66 4.85 -7.05 7.10
C GLN A 66 4.20 -5.76 6.56
N LEU A 67 3.63 -5.80 5.35
CA LEU A 67 2.92 -4.65 4.77
C LEU A 67 1.69 -4.27 5.63
N ALA A 68 0.90 -5.23 6.07
CA ALA A 68 -0.23 -4.99 6.97
C ALA A 68 0.20 -4.42 8.35
N ALA A 69 1.44 -4.64 8.76
CA ALA A 69 1.98 -4.11 10.01
C ALA A 69 2.44 -2.65 9.93
N PHE A 70 2.63 -2.08 8.74
CA PHE A 70 2.94 -0.66 8.62
C PHE A 70 1.84 0.20 9.26
N SER A 71 2.23 1.30 9.88
CA SER A 71 1.28 2.34 10.29
C SER A 71 0.70 3.06 9.06
N THR A 72 -0.42 3.76 9.22
CA THR A 72 -0.98 4.63 8.17
C THR A 72 0.02 5.65 7.67
N GLY A 73 0.81 6.27 8.57
CA GLY A 73 1.86 7.22 8.18
C GLY A 73 3.02 6.59 7.41
N GLN A 74 3.34 5.31 7.67
CA GLN A 74 4.35 4.59 6.90
C GLN A 74 3.83 4.23 5.49
N ILE A 75 2.56 3.87 5.36
CA ILE A 75 1.92 3.61 4.06
C ILE A 75 1.79 4.92 3.26
N ASP A 76 1.39 6.03 3.90
CA ASP A 76 1.30 7.36 3.27
C ASP A 76 2.68 7.88 2.80
N ALA A 77 3.76 7.45 3.46
CA ALA A 77 5.13 7.80 3.07
C ALA A 77 5.66 7.03 1.84
N LEU A 78 4.96 5.98 1.40
CA LEU A 78 5.31 5.28 0.16
C LEU A 78 5.02 6.19 -1.04
N GLY A 79 6.00 6.30 -1.93
CA GLY A 79 5.79 7.02 -3.19
C GLY A 79 4.99 6.19 -4.20
N THR A 80 4.42 6.86 -5.20
CA THR A 80 3.63 6.24 -6.25
C THR A 80 4.33 5.04 -6.92
N THR A 81 5.63 5.16 -7.20
CA THR A 81 6.42 4.05 -7.78
C THR A 81 6.49 2.83 -6.86
N GLN A 82 6.62 3.05 -5.55
CA GLN A 82 6.63 1.97 -4.56
C GLN A 82 5.25 1.30 -4.46
N LEU A 83 4.18 2.07 -4.46
CA LEU A 83 2.80 1.56 -4.42
C LEU A 83 2.46 0.72 -5.64
N THR A 84 2.84 1.18 -6.83
CA THR A 84 2.64 0.42 -8.09
C THR A 84 3.54 -0.82 -8.20
N SER A 85 4.60 -0.93 -7.40
CA SER A 85 5.42 -2.14 -7.33
C SER A 85 4.85 -3.23 -6.40
N LEU A 86 3.87 -2.89 -5.55
CA LEU A 86 3.24 -3.87 -4.67
C LEU A 86 2.48 -4.93 -5.46
N THR A 87 2.58 -6.17 -5.02
CA THR A 87 1.75 -7.24 -5.59
C THR A 87 0.27 -7.05 -5.21
N THR A 88 -0.62 -7.63 -6.00
CA THR A 88 -2.06 -7.62 -5.72
C THR A 88 -2.39 -8.20 -4.33
N ALA A 89 -1.66 -9.24 -3.90
CA ALA A 89 -1.81 -9.84 -2.57
C ALA A 89 -1.38 -8.87 -1.45
N GLN A 90 -0.31 -8.11 -1.66
CA GLN A 90 0.16 -7.10 -0.71
C GLN A 90 -0.86 -5.96 -0.59
N LEU A 91 -1.37 -5.44 -1.69
CA LEU A 91 -2.43 -4.42 -1.69
C LEU A 91 -3.70 -4.91 -0.99
N ALA A 92 -4.14 -6.12 -1.30
CA ALA A 92 -5.32 -6.72 -0.66
C ALA A 92 -5.14 -6.96 0.85
N SER A 93 -3.89 -7.02 1.35
CA SER A 93 -3.60 -7.18 2.78
C SER A 93 -3.63 -5.87 3.59
N LEU A 94 -3.63 -4.71 2.93
CA LEU A 94 -3.72 -3.42 3.60
C LEU A 94 -5.08 -3.25 4.26
N SER A 95 -5.10 -2.62 5.43
CA SER A 95 -6.36 -2.25 6.10
C SER A 95 -7.05 -1.10 5.36
N THR A 96 -8.35 -0.95 5.59
CA THR A 96 -9.12 0.20 5.07
C THR A 96 -8.52 1.54 5.48
N SER A 97 -8.02 1.65 6.72
CA SER A 97 -7.37 2.87 7.22
C SER A 97 -6.05 3.18 6.52
N GLN A 98 -5.28 2.15 6.18
CA GLN A 98 -4.05 2.30 5.40
C GLN A 98 -4.34 2.77 3.96
N LEU A 99 -5.35 2.19 3.30
CA LEU A 99 -5.77 2.67 1.98
C LEU A 99 -6.36 4.07 2.01
N ALA A 100 -7.15 4.39 3.03
CA ALA A 100 -7.73 5.72 3.20
C ALA A 100 -6.68 6.82 3.50
N SER A 101 -5.46 6.43 3.96
CA SER A 101 -4.36 7.39 4.15
C SER A 101 -3.61 7.73 2.86
N LEU A 102 -3.72 6.92 1.80
CA LEU A 102 -3.07 7.19 0.52
C LEU A 102 -3.65 8.45 -0.15
N SER A 103 -2.79 9.18 -0.86
CA SER A 103 -3.25 10.31 -1.67
C SER A 103 -4.14 9.82 -2.83
N THR A 104 -4.96 10.71 -3.36
CA THR A 104 -5.77 10.43 -4.55
C THR A 104 -4.90 10.11 -5.77
N ALA A 105 -3.72 10.74 -5.88
CA ALA A 105 -2.78 10.51 -6.96
C ALA A 105 -2.17 9.09 -6.90
N ASP A 106 -1.86 8.62 -5.69
CA ASP A 106 -1.30 7.28 -5.49
C ASP A 106 -2.31 6.18 -5.84
N LEU A 107 -3.55 6.36 -5.40
CA LEU A 107 -4.62 5.42 -5.77
C LEU A 107 -4.91 5.43 -7.28
N ALA A 108 -4.90 6.61 -7.91
CA ALA A 108 -5.11 6.76 -9.34
C ALA A 108 -3.98 6.17 -10.19
N ALA A 109 -2.80 5.96 -9.62
CA ALA A 109 -1.65 5.37 -10.29
C ALA A 109 -1.62 3.83 -10.22
N LEU A 110 -2.48 3.19 -9.44
CA LEU A 110 -2.58 1.73 -9.42
C LEU A 110 -2.93 1.22 -10.82
N ASP A 111 -2.37 0.09 -11.22
CA ASP A 111 -2.78 -0.56 -12.48
C ASP A 111 -4.13 -1.29 -12.32
N SER A 112 -4.71 -1.68 -13.47
CA SER A 112 -6.01 -2.36 -13.51
C SER A 112 -6.04 -3.64 -12.67
N GLY A 113 -4.94 -4.43 -12.68
CA GLY A 113 -4.84 -5.66 -11.90
C GLY A 113 -4.82 -5.39 -10.40
N GLN A 114 -4.07 -4.37 -9.99
CA GLN A 114 -3.98 -3.91 -8.60
C GLN A 114 -5.33 -3.38 -8.12
N PHE A 115 -6.01 -2.62 -8.96
CA PHE A 115 -7.31 -2.03 -8.64
C PHE A 115 -8.41 -3.11 -8.46
N VAL A 116 -8.50 -4.05 -9.39
CA VAL A 116 -9.46 -5.17 -9.31
C VAL A 116 -9.19 -6.07 -8.10
N ALA A 117 -7.94 -6.13 -7.63
CA ALA A 117 -7.56 -6.91 -6.45
C ALA A 117 -7.99 -6.27 -5.11
N LEU A 118 -8.42 -5.00 -5.09
CA LEU A 118 -8.94 -4.38 -3.87
C LEU A 118 -10.20 -5.10 -3.39
N THR A 119 -10.24 -5.43 -2.11
CA THR A 119 -11.38 -6.12 -1.51
C THR A 119 -12.61 -5.20 -1.39
N THR A 120 -13.79 -5.79 -1.28
CA THR A 120 -15.04 -5.04 -1.07
C THR A 120 -14.99 -4.17 0.19
N GLN A 121 -14.32 -4.63 1.26
CA GLN A 121 -14.13 -3.84 2.48
C GLN A 121 -13.21 -2.63 2.23
N GLN A 122 -12.17 -2.80 1.44
CA GLN A 122 -11.27 -1.72 1.07
C GLN A 122 -11.99 -0.68 0.22
N ILE A 123 -12.77 -1.08 -0.76
CA ILE A 123 -13.61 -0.19 -1.58
C ILE A 123 -14.58 0.60 -0.71
N ALA A 124 -15.30 -0.06 0.21
CA ALA A 124 -16.24 0.61 1.13
C ALA A 124 -15.53 1.58 2.10
N GLY A 125 -14.23 1.37 2.36
CA GLY A 125 -13.41 2.20 3.25
C GLY A 125 -12.74 3.40 2.57
N LEU A 126 -12.80 3.52 1.24
CA LEU A 126 -12.24 4.67 0.53
C LEU A 126 -13.00 5.95 0.88
N THR A 127 -12.28 7.06 0.91
CA THR A 127 -12.91 8.39 1.05
C THR A 127 -13.65 8.79 -0.24
N THR A 128 -14.61 9.70 -0.15
CA THR A 128 -15.34 10.23 -1.32
C THR A 128 -14.40 10.89 -2.34
N ASN A 129 -13.34 11.57 -1.87
CA ASN A 129 -12.33 12.17 -2.74
C ASN A 129 -11.51 11.11 -3.48
N GLN A 130 -11.17 10.01 -2.81
CA GLN A 130 -10.47 8.89 -3.43
C GLN A 130 -11.34 8.20 -4.48
N VAL A 131 -12.61 7.97 -4.18
CA VAL A 131 -13.57 7.41 -5.14
C VAL A 131 -13.71 8.32 -6.36
N ALA A 132 -13.88 9.62 -6.18
CA ALA A 132 -13.99 10.59 -7.27
C ALA A 132 -12.70 10.65 -8.14
N ALA A 133 -11.52 10.46 -7.55
CA ALA A 133 -10.26 10.41 -8.30
C ALA A 133 -10.13 9.15 -9.13
N LEU A 134 -10.56 8.00 -8.60
CA LEU A 134 -10.54 6.71 -9.33
C LEU A 134 -11.43 6.71 -10.56
N GLU A 135 -12.55 7.43 -10.53
CA GLU A 135 -13.46 7.56 -11.67
C GLU A 135 -12.79 8.08 -12.94
N SER A 136 -11.87 9.03 -12.78
CA SER A 136 -11.22 9.68 -13.92
C SER A 136 -10.18 8.77 -14.59
N THR A 137 -9.68 7.76 -13.87
CA THR A 137 -8.59 6.90 -14.32
C THR A 137 -9.01 5.46 -14.61
N HIS A 138 -10.03 4.92 -13.89
CA HIS A 138 -10.44 3.53 -13.97
C HIS A 138 -11.98 3.34 -14.08
N PRO A 139 -12.70 4.06 -14.94
CA PRO A 139 -14.15 4.05 -14.94
C PRO A 139 -14.81 2.68 -15.24
N PRO A 140 -14.26 1.77 -16.08
CA PRO A 140 -14.94 0.51 -16.43
C PRO A 140 -14.44 -0.72 -15.66
N GLU A 141 -13.53 -0.59 -14.69
CA GLU A 141 -12.79 -1.73 -14.15
C GLU A 141 -13.32 -2.27 -12.81
N PHE A 142 -14.34 -1.64 -12.24
CA PHE A 142 -14.97 -2.15 -11.04
C PHE A 142 -15.73 -3.46 -11.32
N SER A 143 -15.41 -4.52 -10.58
CA SER A 143 -16.22 -5.72 -10.60
C SER A 143 -17.63 -5.45 -10.00
N THR A 144 -18.60 -6.24 -10.38
CA THR A 144 -19.97 -6.15 -9.80
C THR A 144 -19.96 -6.21 -8.27
N SER A 145 -19.04 -6.99 -7.68
CA SER A 145 -18.89 -7.07 -6.23
C SER A 145 -18.38 -5.77 -5.63
N GLN A 146 -17.44 -5.10 -6.28
CA GLN A 146 -16.89 -3.81 -5.85
C GLN A 146 -17.94 -2.70 -6.00
N ILE A 147 -18.73 -2.70 -7.09
CA ILE A 147 -19.82 -1.74 -7.28
C ILE A 147 -20.84 -1.85 -6.13
N ARG A 148 -21.22 -3.06 -5.77
CA ARG A 148 -22.14 -3.32 -4.64
C ARG A 148 -21.57 -2.93 -3.28
N ALA A 149 -20.26 -2.82 -3.16
CA ALA A 149 -19.59 -2.44 -1.92
C ALA A 149 -19.56 -0.93 -1.68
N PHE A 150 -19.82 -0.11 -2.70
CA PHE A 150 -19.87 1.34 -2.52
C PHE A 150 -20.98 1.72 -1.52
N THR A 151 -20.64 2.59 -0.60
CA THR A 151 -21.60 3.20 0.32
C THR A 151 -22.48 4.24 -0.41
N THR A 152 -23.65 4.53 0.16
CA THR A 152 -24.52 5.60 -0.39
C THR A 152 -23.82 6.94 -0.51
N THR A 153 -22.91 7.26 0.44
CA THR A 153 -22.12 8.51 0.42
C THR A 153 -21.11 8.50 -0.73
N GLN A 154 -20.48 7.37 -0.99
CA GLN A 154 -19.55 7.22 -2.11
C GLN A 154 -20.30 7.31 -3.44
N ILE A 155 -21.43 6.63 -3.59
CA ILE A 155 -22.29 6.71 -4.78
C ILE A 155 -22.77 8.15 -5.03
N ALA A 156 -23.13 8.90 -3.99
CA ALA A 156 -23.55 10.30 -4.12
C ALA A 156 -22.40 11.23 -4.53
N ALA A 157 -21.16 10.81 -4.33
CA ALA A 157 -19.96 11.57 -4.74
C ALA A 157 -19.51 11.25 -6.17
N LEU A 158 -20.07 10.20 -6.80
CA LEU A 158 -19.77 9.84 -8.18
C LEU A 158 -20.32 10.88 -9.16
N SER A 159 -19.58 11.15 -10.23
CA SER A 159 -20.03 12.03 -11.30
C SER A 159 -21.13 11.35 -12.16
N THR A 160 -21.92 12.17 -12.86
CA THR A 160 -22.94 11.63 -13.78
C THR A 160 -22.34 10.82 -14.94
N SER A 161 -21.12 11.17 -15.38
CA SER A 161 -20.39 10.44 -16.42
C SER A 161 -19.97 9.05 -15.93
N SER A 162 -19.55 8.91 -14.70
CA SER A 162 -19.16 7.63 -14.10
C SER A 162 -20.36 6.74 -13.83
N MET A 163 -21.47 7.34 -13.38
CA MET A 163 -22.72 6.59 -13.25
C MET A 163 -23.19 6.01 -14.60
N ALA A 164 -23.03 6.75 -15.70
CA ALA A 164 -23.37 6.25 -17.04
C ALA A 164 -22.41 5.13 -17.49
N ALA A 165 -21.12 5.20 -17.15
CA ALA A 165 -20.16 4.16 -17.47
C ALA A 165 -20.40 2.86 -16.68
N LEU A 166 -20.81 2.95 -15.42
CA LEU A 166 -21.17 1.79 -14.59
C LEU A 166 -22.40 1.04 -15.12
N THR A 167 -23.35 1.74 -15.72
CA THR A 167 -24.59 1.13 -16.28
C THR A 167 -24.39 0.42 -17.63
N THR A 168 -23.28 0.71 -18.33
CA THR A 168 -22.99 0.08 -19.62
C THR A 168 -22.14 -1.19 -19.50
N ALA A 169 -21.60 -1.49 -18.31
CA ALA A 169 -20.77 -2.66 -18.05
C ALA A 169 -21.55 -3.89 -17.53
N GLU A 170 -22.87 -3.79 -17.43
CA GLU A 170 -23.81 -4.90 -17.16
C GLU A 170 -24.40 -5.39 -18.47
#